data_076de6552894e289d5cf6a3fbfd15efc
#
_entry.id   076de6552894e289d5cf6a3fbfd15efc
#
_cell.length_a   1.000
_cell.length_b   1.000
_cell.length_c   1.000
_cell.angle_alpha   90.00
_cell.angle_beta   90.00
_cell.angle_gamma   90.00
#
_symmetry.space_group_name_H-M   'P 1'
#
loop_
_entity.id
_entity.type
_entity.pdbx_description
1 polymer ?
#
loop_
_entity_poly.entity_id
_entity_poly.type
_entity_poly.pdbx_seq_one_letter_code
_entity_poly.pdbx_strand_id
1 'polypeptide(L)'
;QSQGYDVFDDNYQRIPGSNPARYHTSYDQVIDESITRIIDHTLEQLAGGSYTLIVDRNGYAPAHNSIYSRPPTGDPAHDVPYCRDKRLFDDRVCLSATKNPSGVLCQTYMRDTGEIITDISMPLDVDGQRWGAIRIGVDYVAYEQAMEADPRMLRMNGSTPQPAY
;
A
#
# COMPACT_ATOMS: atom_id res chain seq x y z
N GLN A 1 14.14 17.20 25.37
CA GLN A 1 14.45 15.78 25.10
C GLN A 1 13.42 15.32 24.08
N SER A 2 13.81 15.20 22.80
CA SER A 2 13.00 14.50 21.81
C SER A 2 12.88 13.06 22.28
N GLN A 3 11.67 12.60 22.55
CA GLN A 3 11.42 11.17 22.70
C GLN A 3 11.71 10.54 21.33
N GLY A 4 12.91 9.96 21.19
CA GLY A 4 13.30 9.24 19.99
C GLY A 4 12.47 7.97 19.91
N TYR A 5 11.68 7.85 18.87
CA TYR A 5 11.03 6.59 18.48
C TYR A 5 11.96 5.84 17.53
N ASP A 6 11.95 4.52 17.62
CA ASP A 6 12.72 3.66 16.73
C ASP A 6 11.80 3.17 15.59
N VAL A 7 12.02 3.66 14.37
CA VAL A 7 11.24 3.24 13.19
C VAL A 7 11.51 1.78 12.80
N PHE A 8 12.55 1.15 13.34
CA PHE A 8 12.87 -0.26 13.13
C PHE A 8 12.32 -1.19 14.24
N ASP A 9 11.53 -0.63 15.18
CA ASP A 9 10.86 -1.41 16.21
C ASP A 9 9.91 -2.44 15.56
N ASP A 10 10.20 -3.71 15.76
CA ASP A 10 9.40 -4.85 15.29
C ASP A 10 8.69 -5.61 16.43
N ASN A 11 8.59 -4.97 17.60
CA ASN A 11 7.84 -5.48 18.73
C ASN A 11 6.35 -5.14 18.57
N TYR A 12 5.64 -5.93 17.75
CA TYR A 12 4.23 -5.71 17.43
C TYR A 12 3.34 -6.05 18.62
N GLN A 13 2.80 -5.02 19.27
CA GLN A 13 1.88 -5.17 20.39
C GLN A 13 0.44 -5.30 19.88
N ARG A 14 -0.16 -6.47 20.06
CA ARG A 14 -1.52 -6.70 19.58
C ARG A 14 -2.51 -5.74 20.23
N ILE A 15 -3.35 -5.11 19.41
CA ILE A 15 -4.48 -4.30 19.89
C ILE A 15 -5.58 -5.25 20.39
N PRO A 16 -5.94 -5.19 21.69
CA PRO A 16 -6.93 -6.09 22.27
C PRO A 16 -8.27 -6.01 21.52
N GLY A 17 -8.89 -7.17 21.29
CA GLY A 17 -10.20 -7.26 20.65
C GLY A 17 -10.23 -6.98 19.16
N SER A 18 -9.08 -6.66 18.54
CA SER A 18 -9.04 -6.41 17.08
C SER A 18 -9.25 -7.71 16.29
N ASN A 19 -10.17 -7.65 15.33
CA ASN A 19 -10.43 -8.71 14.36
C ASN A 19 -10.85 -8.06 13.03
N PRO A 20 -10.00 -8.09 11.97
CA PRO A 20 -8.67 -8.73 11.90
C PRO A 20 -7.66 -8.22 12.92
N ALA A 21 -6.63 -9.03 13.20
CA ALA A 21 -5.59 -8.69 14.17
C ALA A 21 -4.84 -7.42 13.73
N ARG A 22 -4.76 -6.44 14.62
CA ARG A 22 -4.03 -5.18 14.46
C ARG A 22 -3.01 -5.03 15.57
N TYR A 23 -1.98 -4.23 15.33
CA TYR A 23 -0.84 -4.11 16.22
C TYR A 23 -0.38 -2.66 16.34
N HIS A 24 0.27 -2.33 17.45
CA HIS A 24 1.03 -1.11 17.65
C HIS A 24 2.53 -1.39 17.69
N THR A 25 3.29 -0.41 17.26
CA THR A 25 4.73 -0.27 17.47
C THR A 25 5.01 1.02 18.20
N SER A 26 6.25 1.27 18.61
CA SER A 26 6.62 2.52 19.29
C SER A 26 6.54 3.77 18.42
N TYR A 27 6.49 3.60 17.09
CA TYR A 27 6.55 4.71 16.13
C TYR A 27 5.24 4.94 15.35
N ASP A 28 4.34 3.96 15.27
CA ASP A 28 3.20 4.00 14.35
C ASP A 28 2.28 5.21 14.57
N GLN A 29 2.00 5.56 15.83
CA GLN A 29 1.16 6.71 16.15
C GLN A 29 1.82 8.06 15.81
N VAL A 30 3.15 8.11 15.80
CA VAL A 30 3.90 9.33 15.49
C VAL A 30 3.86 9.65 14.01
N ILE A 31 3.93 8.63 13.16
CA ILE A 31 4.00 8.79 11.70
C ILE A 31 2.64 8.69 11.01
N ASP A 32 1.62 8.15 11.67
CA ASP A 32 0.32 7.78 11.09
C ASP A 32 -0.29 8.92 10.27
N GLU A 33 -0.54 10.07 10.88
CA GLU A 33 -1.17 11.20 10.19
C GLU A 33 -0.35 11.69 8.98
N SER A 34 0.96 11.80 9.14
CA SER A 34 1.84 12.30 8.09
C SER A 34 1.92 11.34 6.91
N ILE A 35 2.04 10.05 7.19
CA ILE A 35 2.08 9.01 6.16
C ILE A 35 0.73 8.87 5.48
N THR A 36 -0.37 8.84 6.22
CA THR A 36 -1.73 8.75 5.66
C THR A 36 -1.98 9.89 4.68
N ARG A 37 -1.60 11.12 5.02
CA ARG A 37 -1.74 12.28 4.11
C ARG A 37 -0.96 12.09 2.81
N ILE A 38 0.26 11.58 2.86
CA ILE A 38 1.10 11.35 1.68
C ILE A 38 0.50 10.25 0.80
N ILE A 39 0.12 9.13 1.39
CA ILE A 39 -0.39 7.98 0.63
C ILE A 39 -1.78 8.27 0.05
N ASP A 40 -2.64 9.03 0.75
CA ASP A 40 -3.94 9.46 0.22
C ASP A 40 -3.76 10.39 -0.98
N HIS A 41 -2.89 11.40 -0.85
CA HIS A 41 -2.58 12.29 -1.97
C HIS A 41 -2.01 11.51 -3.18
N THR A 42 -1.16 10.52 -2.93
CA THR A 42 -0.63 9.67 -4.01
C THR A 42 -1.75 8.87 -4.68
N LEU A 43 -2.67 8.30 -3.90
CA LEU A 43 -3.80 7.54 -4.44
C LEU A 43 -4.71 8.41 -5.32
N GLU A 44 -4.98 9.65 -4.93
CA GLU A 44 -5.77 10.62 -5.70
C GLU A 44 -5.17 10.92 -7.07
N GLN A 45 -3.84 10.87 -7.20
CA GLN A 45 -3.13 11.13 -8.46
C GLN A 45 -2.98 9.88 -9.34
N LEU A 46 -3.34 8.70 -8.83
CA LEU A 46 -3.09 7.44 -9.49
C LEU A 46 -4.31 6.98 -10.29
N ALA A 47 -4.21 7.02 -11.62
CA ALA A 47 -5.25 6.50 -12.51
C ALA A 47 -5.46 5.00 -12.25
N GLY A 48 -6.72 4.60 -11.96
CA GLY A 48 -7.05 3.23 -11.60
C GLY A 48 -6.47 2.78 -10.26
N GLY A 49 -6.01 3.71 -9.41
CA GLY A 49 -5.44 3.40 -8.10
C GLY A 49 -6.42 2.68 -7.18
N SER A 50 -5.97 1.56 -6.62
CA SER A 50 -6.70 0.78 -5.63
C SER A 50 -6.21 1.05 -4.22
N TYR A 51 -4.90 1.17 -4.04
CA TYR A 51 -4.27 1.52 -2.77
C TYR A 51 -2.86 2.08 -2.96
N THR A 52 -2.40 2.80 -1.95
CA THR A 52 -1.00 3.16 -1.75
C THR A 52 -0.66 2.98 -0.29
N LEU A 53 0.47 2.37 0.03
CA LEU A 53 0.89 2.17 1.41
C LEU A 53 2.40 1.94 1.52
N ILE A 54 2.90 2.02 2.75
CA ILE A 54 4.22 1.53 3.11
C ILE A 54 4.07 0.34 4.04
N VAL A 55 4.96 -0.61 3.91
CA VAL A 55 5.07 -1.75 4.82
C VAL A 55 6.51 -1.91 5.28
N ASP A 56 6.71 -2.29 6.52
CA ASP A 56 8.05 -2.62 7.00
C ASP A 56 8.55 -3.97 6.45
N ARG A 57 9.77 -4.35 6.83
CA ARG A 57 10.40 -5.60 6.37
C ARG A 57 9.62 -6.88 6.66
N ASN A 58 8.72 -6.84 7.64
CA ASN A 58 7.86 -7.97 8.05
C ASN A 58 6.43 -7.87 7.48
N GLY A 59 6.14 -6.83 6.69
CA GLY A 59 4.82 -6.59 6.11
C GLY A 59 3.87 -5.81 7.02
N TYR A 60 4.36 -5.21 8.09
CA TYR A 60 3.55 -4.36 8.95
C TYR A 60 3.25 -3.01 8.27
N ALA A 61 1.98 -2.66 8.15
CA ALA A 61 1.52 -1.37 7.65
C ALA A 61 1.17 -0.44 8.82
N PRO A 62 2.05 0.48 9.22
CA PRO A 62 1.79 1.41 10.32
C PRO A 62 0.63 2.37 10.03
N ALA A 63 0.38 2.66 8.76
CA ALA A 63 -0.72 3.45 8.24
C ALA A 63 -1.23 2.84 6.94
N HIS A 64 -2.46 3.16 6.56
CA HIS A 64 -3.05 2.82 5.27
C HIS A 64 -3.83 4.03 4.74
N ASN A 65 -4.28 4.02 3.47
CA ASN A 65 -5.18 5.04 2.96
C ASN A 65 -6.39 5.21 3.88
N SER A 66 -6.87 6.44 4.06
CA SER A 66 -8.00 6.76 4.94
C SER A 66 -9.24 5.92 4.67
N ILE A 67 -9.50 5.59 3.39
CA ILE A 67 -10.63 4.73 2.99
C ILE A 67 -10.54 3.30 3.55
N TYR A 68 -9.34 2.85 3.92
CA TYR A 68 -9.04 1.54 4.50
C TYR A 68 -8.57 1.61 5.97
N SER A 69 -8.68 2.77 6.60
CA SER A 69 -8.32 3.02 8.00
C SER A 69 -9.54 3.43 8.82
N ARG A 70 -10.69 2.81 8.55
CA ARG A 70 -11.94 3.11 9.23
C ARG A 70 -11.95 2.52 10.64
N PRO A 71 -12.68 3.14 11.57
CA PRO A 71 -12.90 2.56 12.88
C PRO A 71 -13.53 1.17 12.78
N PRO A 72 -13.07 0.18 13.56
CA PRO A 72 -13.68 -1.14 13.58
C PRO A 72 -15.10 -1.08 14.13
N THR A 73 -15.99 -1.88 13.54
CA THR A 73 -17.40 -1.98 13.93
C THR A 73 -17.69 -3.25 14.72
N GLY A 74 -16.79 -4.25 14.65
CA GLY A 74 -17.00 -5.61 15.15
C GLY A 74 -17.67 -6.53 14.13
N ASP A 75 -18.09 -6.02 12.98
CA ASP A 75 -18.60 -6.82 11.87
C ASP A 75 -17.45 -7.17 10.90
N PRO A 76 -17.09 -8.45 10.77
CA PRO A 76 -16.03 -8.87 9.86
C PRO A 76 -16.28 -8.47 8.40
N ALA A 77 -17.54 -8.40 7.94
CA ALA A 77 -17.88 -7.98 6.58
C ALA A 77 -17.48 -6.53 6.31
N HIS A 78 -17.46 -5.68 7.34
CA HIS A 78 -16.94 -4.31 7.28
C HIS A 78 -15.45 -4.26 7.62
N ASP A 79 -15.02 -4.91 8.70
CA ASP A 79 -13.70 -4.67 9.29
C ASP A 79 -12.57 -5.29 8.45
N VAL A 80 -12.83 -6.43 7.77
CA VAL A 80 -11.82 -7.06 6.91
C VAL A 80 -11.42 -6.15 5.74
N PRO A 81 -12.34 -5.57 4.94
CA PRO A 81 -11.99 -4.70 3.84
C PRO A 81 -11.59 -3.27 4.24
N TYR A 82 -12.09 -2.72 5.34
CA TYR A 82 -11.97 -1.29 5.67
C TYR A 82 -11.09 -0.94 6.87
N CYS A 83 -10.69 -1.92 7.70
CA CYS A 83 -9.76 -1.71 8.82
C CYS A 83 -8.43 -2.40 8.51
N ARG A 84 -7.65 -1.81 7.60
CA ARG A 84 -6.43 -2.43 7.06
C ARG A 84 -5.14 -1.82 7.57
N ASP A 85 -5.20 -0.66 8.22
CA ASP A 85 -4.07 -0.05 8.92
C ASP A 85 -3.63 -0.88 10.14
N LYS A 86 -2.38 -0.76 10.53
CA LYS A 86 -1.79 -1.44 11.69
C LYS A 86 -1.87 -2.98 11.63
N ARG A 87 -1.91 -3.52 10.41
CA ARG A 87 -1.94 -4.96 10.16
C ARG A 87 -0.59 -5.48 9.68
N LEU A 88 -0.35 -6.75 9.95
CA LEU A 88 0.73 -7.54 9.33
C LEU A 88 0.17 -8.21 8.07
N PHE A 89 0.76 -7.92 6.92
CA PHE A 89 0.46 -8.57 5.65
C PHE A 89 1.56 -9.57 5.33
N ASP A 90 1.30 -10.83 5.62
CA ASP A 90 2.25 -11.95 5.47
C ASP A 90 2.03 -12.75 4.17
N ASP A 91 1.18 -12.22 3.28
CA ASP A 91 0.95 -12.83 1.98
C ASP A 91 2.20 -12.75 1.07
N ARG A 92 2.23 -13.62 0.06
CA ARG A 92 3.37 -13.75 -0.86
C ARG A 92 3.69 -12.44 -1.58
N VAL A 93 2.69 -11.68 -1.99
CA VAL A 93 2.88 -10.43 -2.77
C VAL A 93 3.58 -9.39 -1.89
N CYS A 94 3.08 -9.19 -0.65
CA CYS A 94 3.69 -8.28 0.31
C CYS A 94 5.11 -8.67 0.68
N LEU A 95 5.34 -9.93 1.05
CA LEU A 95 6.68 -10.39 1.45
C LEU A 95 7.68 -10.39 0.29
N SER A 96 7.24 -10.57 -0.95
CA SER A 96 8.11 -10.41 -2.12
C SER A 96 8.51 -8.96 -2.32
N ALA A 97 7.59 -8.01 -2.10
CA ALA A 97 7.87 -6.58 -2.16
C ALA A 97 8.92 -6.16 -1.12
N THR A 98 8.78 -6.61 0.14
CA THR A 98 9.72 -6.25 1.22
C THR A 98 11.12 -6.85 1.03
N LYS A 99 11.21 -7.99 0.35
CA LYS A 99 12.47 -8.71 0.06
C LYS A 99 13.11 -8.30 -1.26
N ASN A 100 12.46 -7.48 -2.08
CA ASN A 100 13.03 -7.00 -3.33
C ASN A 100 14.34 -6.25 -3.07
N PRO A 101 15.48 -6.68 -3.64
CA PRO A 101 16.77 -6.08 -3.31
C PRO A 101 16.92 -4.67 -3.87
N SER A 102 16.35 -4.39 -5.05
CA SER A 102 16.46 -3.10 -5.73
C SER A 102 15.47 -2.96 -6.87
N GLY A 103 15.24 -1.71 -7.30
CA GLY A 103 14.39 -1.38 -8.45
C GLY A 103 12.91 -1.63 -8.20
N VAL A 104 12.14 -1.61 -9.27
CA VAL A 104 10.69 -1.78 -9.25
C VAL A 104 10.34 -3.25 -9.41
N LEU A 105 9.46 -3.75 -8.55
CA LEU A 105 8.85 -5.09 -8.68
C LEU A 105 7.37 -4.91 -9.02
N CYS A 106 6.93 -5.55 -10.10
CA CYS A 106 5.52 -5.61 -10.50
C CYS A 106 4.99 -7.02 -10.30
N GLN A 107 3.88 -7.16 -9.59
CA GLN A 107 3.23 -8.43 -9.30
C GLN A 107 1.74 -8.33 -9.60
N THR A 108 1.25 -9.06 -10.59
CA THR A 108 -0.17 -9.07 -10.94
C THR A 108 -0.82 -10.31 -10.32
N TYR A 109 -1.95 -10.10 -9.66
CA TYR A 109 -2.70 -11.16 -9.01
C TYR A 109 -4.21 -10.89 -9.05
N MET A 110 -4.99 -11.94 -8.89
CA MET A 110 -6.44 -11.84 -8.80
C MET A 110 -6.85 -11.88 -7.33
N ARG A 111 -7.68 -10.93 -6.91
CA ARG A 111 -8.31 -10.94 -5.59
C ARG A 111 -9.44 -11.97 -5.51
N ASP A 112 -9.82 -12.32 -4.30
CA ASP A 112 -10.98 -13.20 -4.04
C ASP A 112 -12.29 -12.62 -4.64
N THR A 113 -12.36 -11.30 -4.78
CA THR A 113 -13.47 -10.57 -5.43
C THR A 113 -13.45 -10.61 -6.95
N GLY A 114 -12.41 -11.22 -7.57
CA GLY A 114 -12.25 -11.32 -9.03
C GLY A 114 -11.54 -10.13 -9.68
N GLU A 115 -11.17 -9.09 -8.91
CA GLU A 115 -10.41 -7.94 -9.40
C GLU A 115 -8.97 -8.33 -9.71
N ILE A 116 -8.46 -7.86 -10.85
CA ILE A 116 -7.05 -8.03 -11.22
C ILE A 116 -6.29 -6.79 -10.77
N ILE A 117 -5.42 -6.97 -9.80
CA ILE A 117 -4.57 -5.91 -9.23
C ILE A 117 -3.13 -6.13 -9.65
N THR A 118 -2.48 -5.07 -10.11
CA THR A 118 -1.02 -5.02 -10.25
C THR A 118 -0.46 -4.24 -9.06
N ASP A 119 0.29 -4.95 -8.23
CA ASP A 119 1.09 -4.36 -7.15
C ASP A 119 2.43 -3.91 -7.73
N ILE A 120 2.72 -2.63 -7.63
CA ILE A 120 3.97 -2.01 -8.03
C ILE A 120 4.68 -1.59 -6.76
N SER A 121 5.86 -2.13 -6.53
CA SER A 121 6.58 -1.86 -5.29
C SER A 121 8.03 -1.49 -5.51
N MET A 122 8.56 -0.72 -4.57
CA MET A 122 9.96 -0.31 -4.51
C MET A 122 10.49 -0.48 -3.09
N PRO A 123 11.78 -0.80 -2.95
CA PRO A 123 12.45 -0.78 -1.67
C PRO A 123 12.35 0.61 -0.99
N LEU A 124 12.13 0.60 0.32
CA LEU A 124 12.19 1.78 1.16
C LEU A 124 13.30 1.62 2.18
N ASP A 125 14.29 2.49 2.09
CA ASP A 125 15.41 2.54 3.02
C ASP A 125 15.30 3.81 3.89
N VAL A 126 15.63 3.68 5.17
CA VAL A 126 15.71 4.78 6.13
C VAL A 126 17.12 4.81 6.71
N ASP A 127 17.78 5.94 6.63
CA ASP A 127 19.18 6.12 7.08
C ASP A 127 20.15 5.07 6.49
N GLY A 128 19.94 4.68 5.23
CA GLY A 128 20.75 3.69 4.52
C GLY A 128 20.49 2.24 4.91
N GLN A 129 19.50 1.97 5.75
CA GLN A 129 19.07 0.63 6.13
C GLN A 129 17.71 0.30 5.53
N ARG A 130 17.53 -0.92 5.00
CA ARG A 130 16.25 -1.39 4.50
C ARG A 130 15.20 -1.37 5.60
N TRP A 131 14.20 -0.51 5.44
CA TRP A 131 13.04 -0.46 6.32
C TRP A 131 11.94 -1.40 5.84
N GLY A 132 11.65 -1.39 4.55
CA GLY A 132 10.58 -2.19 3.98
C GLY A 132 10.35 -1.87 2.50
N ALA A 133 9.11 -1.61 2.13
CA ALA A 133 8.72 -1.29 0.77
C ALA A 133 7.62 -0.22 0.71
N ILE A 134 7.66 0.59 -0.35
CA ILE A 134 6.53 1.39 -0.83
C ILE A 134 5.74 0.51 -1.81
N ARG A 135 4.41 0.50 -1.71
CA ARG A 135 3.54 -0.32 -2.56
C ARG A 135 2.39 0.49 -3.11
N ILE A 136 2.08 0.28 -4.38
CA ILE A 136 0.96 0.89 -5.10
C ILE A 136 0.18 -0.24 -5.75
N GLY A 137 -1.12 -0.34 -5.48
CA GLY A 137 -2.01 -1.26 -6.16
C GLY A 137 -2.81 -0.55 -7.24
N VAL A 138 -2.82 -1.10 -8.44
CA VAL A 138 -3.58 -0.57 -9.58
C VAL A 138 -4.57 -1.63 -10.04
N ASP A 139 -5.86 -1.28 -10.10
CA ASP A 139 -6.86 -2.07 -10.77
C ASP A 139 -6.68 -1.91 -12.29
N TYR A 140 -6.44 -3.02 -12.97
CA TYR A 140 -6.12 -3.00 -14.40
C TYR A 140 -7.28 -2.46 -15.25
N VAL A 141 -8.49 -2.87 -14.96
CA VAL A 141 -9.68 -2.45 -15.70
C VAL A 141 -9.97 -0.97 -15.47
N ALA A 142 -9.89 -0.52 -14.21
CA ALA A 142 -10.07 0.89 -13.87
C ALA A 142 -8.97 1.77 -14.50
N TYR A 143 -7.73 1.27 -14.55
CA TYR A 143 -6.62 1.96 -15.23
C TYR A 143 -6.87 2.11 -16.73
N GLU A 144 -7.26 1.04 -17.43
CA GLU A 144 -7.59 1.12 -18.86
C GLU A 144 -8.71 2.12 -19.14
N GLN A 145 -9.79 2.07 -18.36
CA GLN A 145 -10.90 3.01 -18.49
C GLN A 145 -10.48 4.47 -18.27
N ALA A 146 -9.63 4.73 -17.27
CA ALA A 146 -9.11 6.07 -17.02
C ALA A 146 -8.21 6.57 -18.17
N MET A 147 -7.41 5.68 -18.76
CA MET A 147 -6.55 5.99 -19.90
C MET A 147 -7.36 6.28 -21.16
N GLU A 148 -8.45 5.57 -21.41
CA GLU A 148 -9.36 5.80 -22.53
C GLU A 148 -10.12 7.12 -22.38
N ALA A 149 -10.49 7.50 -21.16
CA ALA A 149 -11.23 8.73 -20.87
C ALA A 149 -10.39 10.01 -21.00
N ASP A 150 -9.06 9.92 -20.85
CA ASP A 150 -8.15 11.05 -21.00
C ASP A 150 -7.00 10.77 -21.99
N PRO A 151 -7.17 11.12 -23.27
CA PRO A 151 -6.16 10.90 -24.32
C PRO A 151 -4.79 11.57 -24.03
N ARG A 152 -4.71 12.53 -23.09
CA ARG A 152 -3.45 13.15 -22.70
C ARG A 152 -2.55 12.16 -21.95
N MET A 153 -3.14 11.25 -21.22
CA MET A 153 -2.43 10.19 -20.49
C MET A 153 -1.74 9.21 -21.45
N LEU A 154 -2.33 8.94 -22.61
CA LEU A 154 -1.74 8.08 -23.66
C LEU A 154 -0.44 8.68 -24.22
N ARG A 155 -0.31 10.01 -24.29
CA ARG A 155 0.88 10.68 -24.81
C ARG A 155 2.07 10.63 -23.84
N MET A 156 1.83 10.47 -22.55
CA MET A 156 2.90 10.38 -21.55
C MET A 156 3.62 9.03 -21.58
N ASN A 157 2.97 7.97 -22.10
CA ASN A 157 3.54 6.62 -22.17
C ASN A 157 4.29 6.31 -23.47
N GLY A 158 4.54 7.29 -24.33
CA GLY A 158 5.38 7.11 -25.54
C GLY A 158 4.84 6.14 -26.59
N SER A 159 3.59 5.70 -26.47
CA SER A 159 2.95 4.81 -27.43
C SER A 159 2.23 5.63 -28.49
N THR A 160 2.95 6.03 -29.52
CA THR A 160 2.32 6.43 -30.78
C THR A 160 1.71 5.19 -31.41
N PRO A 161 0.39 5.13 -31.67
CA PRO A 161 -0.17 4.03 -32.46
C PRO A 161 0.52 4.02 -33.81
N GLN A 162 1.17 2.93 -34.19
CA GLN A 162 1.63 2.75 -35.56
C GLN A 162 0.41 2.58 -36.45
N PRO A 163 0.31 3.31 -37.56
CA PRO A 163 -0.78 3.08 -38.53
C PRO A 163 -0.64 1.67 -39.09
N ALA A 164 -1.74 0.90 -39.01
CA ALA A 164 -1.84 -0.38 -39.69
C ALA A 164 -1.77 -0.15 -41.20
N TYR A 165 -0.76 -0.73 -41.82
CA TYR A 165 -0.68 -0.87 -43.27
C TYR A 165 -1.36 -2.17 -43.69
#